data_b5ab94999fd0cb3dc82eb62bd1946e34
#
_entry.id   b5ab94999fd0cb3dc82eb62bd1946e34
#
_cell.length_a   1.000
_cell.length_b   1.000
_cell.length_c   1.000
_cell.angle_alpha   90.00
_cell.angle_beta   90.00
_cell.angle_gamma   90.00
#
_symmetry.space_group_name_H-M   'P 1'
#
loop_
_entity.id
_entity.type
_entity.pdbx_description
1 polymer ?
#
loop_
_entity_poly.entity_id
_entity_poly.type
_entity_poly.pdbx_seq_one_letter_code
_entity_poly.pdbx_strand_id
1 'polypeptide(L)'
;MKAINHKKHNQKVLCMISVLCILIFTLSGCAKCISTETTTVQVKITDEYHRSMYVIPVYNGKTTTLVTHPAEYRITVEYDGIEYVISGRDVYDKYSDKVGEYTNGTLETKTYDNGMIEYDIIELE
;
A
#
# COMPACT_ATOMS: atom_id res chain seq x y z
N MET A 1 -45.18 -36.58 20.56
CA MET A 1 -44.62 -35.44 21.33
C MET A 1 -43.11 -35.29 21.20
N LYS A 2 -42.33 -36.33 20.96
CA LYS A 2 -40.86 -36.21 20.77
C LYS A 2 -40.46 -35.46 19.50
N ALA A 3 -41.25 -35.45 18.43
CA ALA A 3 -40.95 -34.74 17.16
C ALA A 3 -40.98 -33.20 17.28
N ILE A 4 -41.76 -32.64 18.20
CA ILE A 4 -41.90 -31.18 18.38
C ILE A 4 -40.66 -30.61 19.09
N ASN A 5 -40.06 -31.36 20.00
CA ASN A 5 -38.84 -30.93 20.70
C ASN A 5 -37.60 -30.92 19.79
N HIS A 6 -37.50 -31.88 18.88
CA HIS A 6 -36.41 -31.89 17.87
C HIS A 6 -36.49 -30.70 16.93
N LYS A 7 -37.69 -30.31 16.51
CA LYS A 7 -37.89 -29.17 15.61
C LYS A 7 -37.51 -27.83 16.28
N LYS A 8 -37.86 -27.66 17.55
CA LYS A 8 -37.49 -26.48 18.34
C LYS A 8 -35.98 -26.40 18.62
N HIS A 9 -35.35 -27.56 18.86
CA HIS A 9 -33.89 -27.61 19.08
C HIS A 9 -33.11 -27.21 17.81
N ASN A 10 -33.51 -27.77 16.66
CA ASN A 10 -32.86 -27.43 15.38
C ASN A 10 -33.07 -25.98 15.00
N GLN A 11 -34.20 -25.38 15.31
CA GLN A 11 -34.46 -23.97 15.06
C GLN A 11 -33.55 -23.04 15.90
N LYS A 12 -33.31 -23.39 17.17
CA LYS A 12 -32.41 -22.65 18.06
C LYS A 12 -30.94 -22.75 17.57
N VAL A 13 -30.52 -23.96 17.17
CA VAL A 13 -29.17 -24.20 16.64
C VAL A 13 -28.97 -23.42 15.32
N LEU A 14 -29.97 -23.41 14.44
CA LEU A 14 -29.93 -22.66 13.19
C LEU A 14 -29.83 -21.16 13.43
N CYS A 15 -30.58 -20.61 14.39
CA CYS A 15 -30.47 -19.20 14.78
C CYS A 15 -29.09 -18.87 15.36
N MET A 16 -28.53 -19.72 16.21
CA MET A 16 -27.17 -19.49 16.76
C MET A 16 -26.10 -19.49 15.67
N ILE A 17 -26.17 -20.40 14.72
CA ILE A 17 -25.24 -20.46 13.59
C ILE A 17 -25.37 -19.19 12.72
N SER A 18 -26.59 -18.73 12.47
CA SER A 18 -26.85 -17.51 11.70
C SER A 18 -26.26 -16.27 12.39
N VAL A 19 -26.45 -16.11 13.68
CA VAL A 19 -25.89 -15.01 14.48
C VAL A 19 -24.36 -15.07 14.49
N LEU A 20 -23.76 -16.26 14.61
CA LEU A 20 -22.32 -16.44 14.57
C LEU A 20 -21.74 -16.06 13.19
N CYS A 21 -22.40 -16.44 12.10
CA CYS A 21 -22.00 -16.05 10.75
C CYS A 21 -22.03 -14.53 10.55
N ILE A 22 -23.06 -13.84 11.05
CA ILE A 22 -23.17 -12.38 10.98
C ILE A 22 -22.02 -11.70 11.75
N LEU A 23 -21.69 -12.22 12.94
CA LEU A 23 -20.56 -11.71 13.74
C LEU A 23 -19.22 -11.88 13.02
N ILE A 24 -18.98 -12.97 12.30
CA ILE A 24 -17.76 -13.19 11.53
C ILE A 24 -17.66 -12.20 10.38
N PHE A 25 -18.76 -11.91 9.69
CA PHE A 25 -18.79 -10.94 8.59
C PHE A 25 -18.56 -9.48 9.05
N THR A 26 -18.98 -9.13 10.25
CA THR A 26 -18.76 -7.78 10.80
C THR A 26 -17.35 -7.56 11.30
N LEU A 27 -16.58 -8.62 11.58
CA LEU A 27 -15.17 -8.54 12.00
C LEU A 27 -14.19 -8.46 10.83
N SER A 28 -14.62 -8.69 9.59
CA SER A 28 -13.80 -8.60 8.38
C SER A 28 -13.74 -7.18 7.78
N GLY A 29 -13.82 -6.16 8.61
CA GLY A 29 -13.61 -4.77 8.19
C GLY A 29 -12.18 -4.53 7.73
N CYS A 30 -11.99 -3.65 6.75
CA CYS A 30 -10.66 -3.19 6.35
C CYS A 30 -9.94 -2.58 7.56
N ALA A 31 -8.65 -2.89 7.70
CA ALA A 31 -7.82 -2.29 8.74
C ALA A 31 -7.81 -0.76 8.59
N LYS A 32 -8.07 -0.05 9.69
CA LYS A 32 -8.13 1.40 9.72
C LYS A 32 -6.88 1.98 10.34
N CYS A 33 -6.27 2.95 9.68
CA CYS A 33 -5.15 3.69 10.23
C CYS A 33 -5.62 4.50 11.46
N ILE A 34 -5.02 4.25 12.61
CA ILE A 34 -5.36 4.91 13.88
C ILE A 34 -4.32 5.93 14.32
N SER A 35 -3.08 5.84 13.81
CA SER A 35 -1.99 6.74 14.16
C SER A 35 -1.02 6.88 12.99
N THR A 36 -0.54 8.11 12.78
CA THR A 36 0.54 8.42 11.83
C THR A 36 1.56 9.28 12.53
N GLU A 37 2.81 8.83 12.54
CA GLU A 37 3.95 9.56 13.11
C GLU A 37 5.02 9.77 12.05
N THR A 38 5.75 10.89 12.15
CA THR A 38 6.86 11.20 11.26
C THR A 38 8.13 11.46 12.07
N THR A 39 9.25 10.94 11.58
CA THR A 39 10.57 11.10 12.19
C THR A 39 11.61 11.36 11.11
N THR A 40 12.56 12.25 11.37
CA THR A 40 13.71 12.44 10.48
C THR A 40 14.75 11.36 10.73
N VAL A 41 15.15 10.68 9.67
CA VAL A 41 16.16 9.62 9.69
C VAL A 41 17.20 9.84 8.60
N GLN A 42 18.39 9.27 8.78
CA GLN A 42 19.41 9.29 7.75
C GLN A 42 19.26 8.09 6.82
N VAL A 43 19.15 8.33 5.54
CA VAL A 43 18.98 7.32 4.49
C VAL A 43 20.13 7.38 3.49
N LYS A 44 20.45 6.25 2.88
CA LYS A 44 21.44 6.15 1.81
C LYS A 44 20.76 6.11 0.46
N ILE A 45 21.16 6.95 -0.47
CA ILE A 45 20.70 6.91 -1.85
C ILE A 45 21.39 5.76 -2.56
N THR A 46 20.64 4.75 -3.00
CA THR A 46 21.19 3.51 -3.56
C THR A 46 21.03 3.39 -5.07
N ASP A 47 20.01 4.02 -5.64
CA ASP A 47 19.75 3.96 -7.08
C ASP A 47 18.95 5.17 -7.56
N GLU A 48 18.99 5.40 -8.87
CA GLU A 48 18.20 6.37 -9.57
C GLU A 48 17.60 5.73 -10.82
N TYR A 49 16.41 6.17 -11.21
CA TYR A 49 15.74 5.68 -12.40
C TYR A 49 14.98 6.79 -13.12
N HIS A 50 15.19 6.87 -14.41
CA HIS A 50 14.46 7.78 -15.28
C HIS A 50 14.01 7.04 -16.55
N ARG A 51 12.76 7.25 -16.92
CA ARG A 51 12.22 6.82 -18.21
C ARG A 51 11.50 7.99 -18.85
N SER A 52 11.86 8.29 -20.10
CA SER A 52 11.18 9.31 -20.89
C SER A 52 9.75 8.91 -21.23
N MET A 53 8.90 9.91 -21.46
CA MET A 53 7.56 9.67 -21.99
C MET A 53 7.64 8.91 -23.32
N TYR A 54 6.75 7.97 -23.52
CA TYR A 54 6.60 7.25 -24.79
C TYR A 54 5.13 7.00 -25.12
N VAL A 55 4.87 6.78 -26.41
CA VAL A 55 3.53 6.55 -26.93
C VAL A 55 3.49 5.19 -27.63
N ILE A 56 2.49 4.38 -27.31
CA ILE A 56 2.27 3.08 -27.94
C ILE A 56 0.96 3.13 -28.73
N PRO A 57 0.97 2.76 -30.03
CA PRO A 57 -0.27 2.56 -30.77
C PRO A 57 -0.90 1.22 -30.37
N VAL A 58 -2.16 1.25 -30.00
CA VAL A 58 -2.97 0.07 -29.66
C VAL A 58 -4.07 -0.09 -30.68
N TYR A 59 -4.09 -1.22 -31.38
CA TYR A 59 -5.09 -1.57 -32.37
C TYR A 59 -6.14 -2.49 -31.77
N ASN A 60 -7.42 -2.10 -31.82
CA ASN A 60 -8.52 -2.88 -31.24
C ASN A 60 -9.36 -3.66 -32.27
N GLY A 61 -8.84 -3.84 -33.49
CA GLY A 61 -9.52 -4.50 -34.61
C GLY A 61 -10.33 -3.57 -35.51
N LYS A 62 -10.58 -2.34 -35.12
CA LYS A 62 -11.32 -1.31 -35.90
C LYS A 62 -10.58 0.01 -36.01
N THR A 63 -10.00 0.47 -34.91
CA THR A 63 -9.30 1.75 -34.82
C THR A 63 -7.98 1.60 -34.09
N THR A 64 -7.03 2.49 -34.38
CA THR A 64 -5.78 2.60 -33.64
C THR A 64 -5.92 3.74 -32.64
N THR A 65 -5.66 3.47 -31.37
CA THR A 65 -5.62 4.44 -30.29
C THR A 65 -4.19 4.63 -29.82
N LEU A 66 -3.76 5.88 -29.65
CA LEU A 66 -2.45 6.19 -29.10
C LEU A 66 -2.55 6.24 -27.57
N VAL A 67 -1.81 5.36 -26.88
CA VAL A 67 -1.72 5.35 -25.42
C VAL A 67 -0.41 6.00 -25.01
N THR A 68 -0.51 7.09 -24.25
CA THR A 68 0.65 7.82 -23.75
C THR A 68 1.05 7.30 -22.37
N HIS A 69 2.31 6.89 -22.24
CA HIS A 69 2.92 6.55 -20.96
C HIS A 69 3.77 7.72 -20.49
N PRO A 70 3.47 8.35 -19.36
CA PRO A 70 4.19 9.50 -18.85
C PRO A 70 5.63 9.14 -18.48
N ALA A 71 6.50 10.15 -18.45
CA ALA A 71 7.84 9.99 -17.92
C ALA A 71 7.81 9.56 -16.45
N GLU A 72 8.76 8.72 -16.06
CA GLU A 72 8.95 8.30 -14.68
C GLU A 72 10.30 8.78 -14.15
N TYR A 73 10.29 9.25 -12.93
CA TYR A 73 11.46 9.69 -12.17
C TYR A 73 11.40 9.07 -10.79
N ARG A 74 12.42 8.32 -10.41
CA ARG A 74 12.47 7.62 -9.11
C ARG A 74 13.85 7.70 -8.49
N ILE A 75 13.89 7.88 -7.19
CA ILE A 75 15.08 7.73 -6.35
C ILE A 75 14.82 6.60 -5.37
N THR A 76 15.74 5.66 -5.29
CA THR A 76 15.71 4.57 -4.31
C THR A 76 16.65 4.88 -3.18
N VAL A 77 16.16 4.76 -1.96
CA VAL A 77 16.92 4.95 -0.73
C VAL A 77 16.83 3.73 0.15
N GLU A 78 17.85 3.51 0.99
CA GLU A 78 17.89 2.43 1.96
C GLU A 78 17.91 2.99 3.38
N TYR A 79 17.05 2.44 4.21
CA TYR A 79 17.01 2.70 5.64
C TYR A 79 16.76 1.39 6.39
N ASP A 80 17.62 1.08 7.36
CA ASP A 80 17.54 -0.13 8.18
C ASP A 80 17.45 -1.44 7.37
N GLY A 81 18.20 -1.52 6.27
CA GLY A 81 18.22 -2.68 5.37
C GLY A 81 17.03 -2.82 4.44
N ILE A 82 16.12 -1.85 4.42
CA ILE A 82 14.91 -1.83 3.59
C ILE A 82 15.03 -0.73 2.54
N GLU A 83 14.69 -1.06 1.31
CA GLU A 83 14.66 -0.09 0.21
C GLU A 83 13.29 0.58 0.09
N TYR A 84 13.31 1.89 -0.11
CA TYR A 84 12.13 2.73 -0.34
C TYR A 84 12.31 3.51 -1.64
N VAL A 85 11.23 3.67 -2.40
CA VAL A 85 11.23 4.38 -3.67
C VAL A 85 10.45 5.68 -3.53
N ILE A 86 11.07 6.78 -3.89
CA ILE A 86 10.44 8.11 -3.90
C ILE A 86 10.34 8.55 -5.35
N SER A 87 9.11 8.83 -5.79
CA SER A 87 8.82 9.25 -7.15
C SER A 87 8.67 10.77 -7.21
N GLY A 88 9.17 11.35 -8.27
CA GLY A 88 9.03 12.77 -8.55
C GLY A 88 10.22 13.32 -9.30
N ARG A 89 9.95 14.27 -10.22
CA ARG A 89 10.99 14.93 -11.00
C ARG A 89 11.89 15.80 -10.14
N ASP A 90 11.33 16.54 -9.20
CA ASP A 90 12.08 17.45 -8.33
C ASP A 90 13.07 16.67 -7.46
N VAL A 91 12.64 15.54 -6.91
CA VAL A 91 13.49 14.64 -6.13
C VAL A 91 14.58 14.03 -7.00
N TYR A 92 14.24 13.57 -8.18
CA TYR A 92 15.20 13.04 -9.15
C TYR A 92 16.25 14.06 -9.53
N ASP A 93 15.85 15.27 -9.91
CA ASP A 93 16.77 16.34 -10.31
C ASP A 93 17.75 16.72 -9.19
N LYS A 94 17.31 16.64 -7.93
CA LYS A 94 18.13 16.98 -6.77
C LYS A 94 19.10 15.87 -6.36
N TYR A 95 18.71 14.59 -6.50
CA TYR A 95 19.44 13.46 -5.91
C TYR A 95 19.99 12.43 -6.91
N SER A 96 19.69 12.54 -8.20
CA SER A 96 20.16 11.56 -9.20
C SER A 96 21.68 11.44 -9.34
N ASP A 97 22.41 12.51 -9.07
CA ASP A 97 23.88 12.55 -9.07
C ASP A 97 24.51 12.20 -7.71
N LYS A 98 23.70 11.85 -6.72
CA LYS A 98 24.12 11.61 -5.33
C LYS A 98 24.01 10.15 -4.89
N VAL A 99 23.95 9.23 -5.85
CA VAL A 99 23.92 7.78 -5.55
C VAL A 99 25.16 7.39 -4.74
N GLY A 100 24.95 6.68 -3.63
CA GLY A 100 25.99 6.32 -2.68
C GLY A 100 26.17 7.29 -1.51
N GLU A 101 25.55 8.45 -1.56
CA GLU A 101 25.58 9.46 -0.49
C GLU A 101 24.41 9.26 0.50
N TYR A 102 24.58 9.82 1.70
CA TYR A 102 23.53 9.86 2.74
C TYR A 102 22.83 11.21 2.72
N THR A 103 21.54 11.19 2.98
CA THR A 103 20.71 12.38 3.18
C THR A 103 19.68 12.15 4.27
N ASN A 104 19.07 13.22 4.74
CA ASN A 104 17.95 13.10 5.67
C ASN A 104 16.67 12.78 4.92
N GLY A 105 15.90 11.86 5.47
CA GLY A 105 14.59 11.50 4.96
C GLY A 105 13.54 11.56 6.07
N THR A 106 12.30 11.74 5.70
CA THR A 106 11.17 11.69 6.63
C THR A 106 10.56 10.30 6.60
N LEU A 107 10.74 9.56 7.69
CA LEU A 107 10.11 8.25 7.91
C LEU A 107 8.70 8.45 8.44
N GLU A 108 7.72 7.98 7.71
CA GLU A 108 6.33 7.91 8.15
C GLU A 108 6.02 6.52 8.70
N THR A 109 5.46 6.47 9.89
CA THR A 109 5.01 5.24 10.55
C THR A 109 3.51 5.29 10.73
N LYS A 110 2.80 4.37 10.09
CA LYS A 110 1.35 4.22 10.22
C LYS A 110 1.03 2.99 11.06
N THR A 111 0.21 3.18 12.08
CA THR A 111 -0.30 2.10 12.92
C THR A 111 -1.77 1.89 12.62
N TYR A 112 -2.15 0.63 12.43
CA TYR A 112 -3.52 0.22 12.10
C TYR A 112 -4.19 -0.43 13.32
N ASP A 113 -5.51 -0.43 13.33
CA ASP A 113 -6.34 -0.97 14.41
C ASP A 113 -6.19 -2.48 14.62
N ASN A 114 -5.69 -3.21 13.61
CA ASN A 114 -5.36 -4.64 13.69
C ASN A 114 -3.94 -4.92 14.22
N GLY A 115 -3.19 -3.89 14.65
CA GLY A 115 -1.81 -3.99 15.12
C GLY A 115 -0.75 -3.99 14.03
N MET A 116 -1.12 -3.89 12.75
CA MET A 116 -0.18 -3.77 11.64
C MET A 116 0.51 -2.41 11.68
N ILE A 117 1.80 -2.39 11.39
CA ILE A 117 2.61 -1.18 11.29
C ILE A 117 3.21 -1.11 9.88
N GLU A 118 3.06 0.03 9.22
CA GLU A 118 3.61 0.31 7.90
C GLU A 118 4.61 1.45 8.00
N TYR A 119 5.74 1.30 7.30
CA TYR A 119 6.82 2.29 7.23
C TYR A 119 7.00 2.76 5.80
N ASP A 120 7.22 4.05 5.61
CA ASP A 120 7.55 4.63 4.31
C ASP A 120 8.47 5.84 4.48
N ILE A 121 9.31 6.10 3.49
CA ILE A 121 10.09 7.33 3.38
C ILE A 121 9.35 8.24 2.40
N ILE A 122 8.75 9.30 2.91
CA ILE A 122 7.83 10.16 2.15
C ILE A 122 8.50 11.40 1.57
N GLU A 123 9.65 11.79 2.11
CA GLU A 123 10.35 13.01 1.69
C GLU A 123 11.86 12.87 1.92
N LEU A 124 12.65 13.53 1.08
CA LEU A 124 14.10 13.70 1.26
C LEU A 124 14.43 15.19 1.40
N GLU A 125 15.34 15.48 2.29
CA GLU A 125 15.86 16.83 2.53
C GLU A 125 17.24 17.06 1.91
#